data_22a51cef2fb02c6345ac3e4b70e51f7c
#
_entry.id   22a51cef2fb02c6345ac3e4b70e51f7c
#
_cell.length_a   1.000
_cell.length_b   1.000
_cell.length_c   1.000
_cell.angle_alpha   90.00
_cell.angle_beta   90.00
_cell.angle_gamma   90.00
#
_symmetry.space_group_name_H-M   'P 1'
#
loop_
_entity.id
_entity.type
_entity.pdbx_description
1 polymer ?
#
loop_
_entity_poly.entity_id
_entity_poly.type
_entity_poly.pdbx_seq_one_letter_code
_entity_poly.pdbx_strand_id
1 'polypeptide(L)'
;HDIAARQFFSEEKIESIPCETFKSLFATIKKDNSILGAVAIENTIAGSLLPNHNMLKESGLTILGETKLRIEHNLVALPGQKISDITEVLSHPMALMQCEDFLSQYPNLKAVEADDTAASAKMIAEQGIMGKAAICSKLAAEIYGLEILAEGIETNKRNFTRFLIVADPWTAEDYL
;
A
#
# COMPACT_ATOMS: atom_id res chain seq x y z
N HIS A 1 0.12 2.99 2.96
CA HIS A 1 0.41 3.92 4.06
C HIS A 1 0.45 5.38 3.57
N ASP A 2 1.15 5.69 2.48
CA ASP A 2 1.23 7.08 1.94
C ASP A 2 -0.16 7.67 1.63
N ILE A 3 -1.05 6.92 0.97
CA ILE A 3 -2.43 7.35 0.68
C ILE A 3 -3.19 7.66 1.97
N ALA A 4 -3.04 6.82 3.00
CA ALA A 4 -3.69 7.02 4.29
C ALA A 4 -3.18 8.28 5.00
N ALA A 5 -1.88 8.54 4.97
CA ALA A 5 -1.30 9.76 5.50
C ALA A 5 -1.82 11.00 4.78
N ARG A 6 -1.86 10.99 3.45
CA ARG A 6 -2.41 12.09 2.65
C ARG A 6 -3.89 12.32 2.89
N GLN A 7 -4.66 11.26 3.13
CA GLN A 7 -6.07 11.37 3.47
C GLN A 7 -6.28 12.00 4.85
N PHE A 8 -5.45 11.65 5.83
CA PHE A 8 -5.54 12.19 7.18
C PHE A 8 -5.14 13.68 7.23
N PHE A 9 -4.06 14.04 6.52
CA PHE A 9 -3.54 15.42 6.43
C PHE A 9 -3.96 16.12 5.13
N SER A 10 -5.23 16.00 4.75
CA SER A 10 -5.75 16.44 3.45
C SER A 10 -5.50 17.92 3.09
N GLU A 11 -5.34 18.76 4.09
CA GLU A 11 -5.12 20.21 3.92
C GLU A 11 -3.64 20.61 4.06
N GLU A 12 -2.77 19.67 4.38
CA GLU A 12 -1.35 19.93 4.62
C GLU A 12 -0.47 19.36 3.51
N LYS A 13 0.62 20.04 3.21
CA LYS A 13 1.68 19.46 2.39
C LYS A 13 2.50 18.52 3.25
N ILE A 14 2.43 17.24 2.95
CA ILE A 14 3.25 16.22 3.60
C ILE A 14 4.31 15.68 2.64
N GLU A 15 5.48 15.37 3.18
CA GLU A 15 6.52 14.61 2.53
C GLU A 15 6.56 13.21 3.15
N SER A 16 6.46 12.19 2.31
CA SER A 16 6.44 10.80 2.77
C SER A 16 7.84 10.23 2.82
N ILE A 17 8.19 9.64 3.97
CA ILE A 17 9.44 8.92 4.18
C ILE A 17 9.13 7.43 4.16
N PRO A 18 9.49 6.70 3.09
CA PRO A 18 9.21 5.27 3.01
C PRO A 18 10.08 4.49 4.01
N CYS A 19 9.43 3.62 4.77
CA CYS A 19 10.09 2.68 5.67
C CYS A 19 9.77 1.25 5.23
N GLU A 20 10.78 0.41 5.11
CA GLU A 20 10.62 -0.98 4.64
C GLU A 20 9.85 -1.85 5.63
N THR A 21 9.96 -1.55 6.92
CA THR A 21 9.31 -2.30 8.00
C THR A 21 8.71 -1.36 9.05
N PHE A 22 7.74 -1.84 9.83
CA PHE A 22 7.23 -1.08 10.98
C PHE A 22 8.30 -0.85 12.05
N LYS A 23 9.23 -1.78 12.20
CA LYS A 23 10.38 -1.60 13.09
C LYS A 23 11.25 -0.42 12.66
N SER A 24 11.51 -0.27 11.36
CA SER A 24 12.27 0.87 10.83
C SER A 24 11.49 2.18 10.94
N LEU A 25 10.15 2.15 10.80
CA LEU A 25 9.28 3.30 11.02
C LEU A 25 9.40 3.80 12.46
N PHE A 26 9.25 2.93 13.45
CA PHE A 26 9.39 3.32 14.86
C PHE A 26 10.79 3.83 15.19
N ALA A 27 11.84 3.21 14.64
CA ALA A 27 13.22 3.68 14.79
C ALA A 27 13.43 5.07 14.18
N THR A 28 12.79 5.37 13.05
CA THR A 28 12.84 6.68 12.37
C THR A 28 12.22 7.76 13.25
N ILE A 29 11.03 7.53 13.81
CA ILE A 29 10.37 8.47 14.72
C ILE A 29 11.21 8.69 15.98
N LYS A 30 11.80 7.63 16.52
CA LYS A 30 12.65 7.72 17.71
C LYS A 30 13.93 8.55 17.47
N LYS A 31 14.44 8.51 16.24
CA LYS A 31 15.64 9.27 15.85
C LYS A 31 15.33 10.76 15.60
N ASP A 32 14.14 11.04 15.05
CA ASP A 32 13.66 12.38 14.78
C ASP A 32 12.18 12.47 15.20
N ASN A 33 11.94 13.03 16.38
CA ASN A 33 10.61 13.10 16.98
C ASN A 33 9.64 14.05 16.25
N SER A 34 10.11 14.84 15.31
CA SER A 34 9.24 15.69 14.45
C SER A 34 8.49 14.88 13.38
N ILE A 35 8.89 13.63 13.13
CA ILE A 35 8.30 12.75 12.15
C ILE A 35 7.06 12.06 12.73
N LEU A 36 5.97 12.07 11.98
CA LEU A 36 4.74 11.33 12.29
C LEU A 36 4.74 9.98 11.59
N GLY A 37 4.10 8.99 12.18
CA GLY A 37 3.97 7.65 11.59
C GLY A 37 2.55 7.32 11.17
N ALA A 38 2.40 6.60 10.06
CA ALA A 38 1.15 5.96 9.66
C ALA A 38 1.29 4.44 9.78
N VAL A 39 0.52 3.82 10.66
CA VAL A 39 0.63 2.41 11.02
C VAL A 39 -0.67 1.68 10.71
N ALA A 40 -0.64 0.70 9.82
CA ALA A 40 -1.77 -0.19 9.59
C ALA A 40 -1.95 -1.11 10.79
N ILE A 41 -3.16 -1.18 11.36
CA ILE A 41 -3.46 -2.01 12.52
C ILE A 41 -4.53 -3.08 12.31
N GLU A 42 -5.36 -2.90 11.30
CA GLU A 42 -6.47 -3.80 11.01
C GLU A 42 -6.82 -3.74 9.52
N ASN A 43 -7.18 -4.88 8.98
CA ASN A 43 -7.77 -4.99 7.64
C ASN A 43 -9.02 -5.86 7.72
N THR A 44 -10.09 -5.50 7.01
CA THR A 44 -11.38 -6.21 7.08
C THR A 44 -11.32 -7.67 6.59
N ILE A 45 -10.34 -8.01 5.78
CA ILE A 45 -10.13 -9.37 5.27
C ILE A 45 -9.06 -10.11 6.07
N ALA A 46 -7.91 -9.49 6.30
CA ALA A 46 -6.80 -10.09 7.02
C ALA A 46 -6.97 -10.08 8.56
N GLY A 47 -7.89 -9.26 9.08
CA GLY A 47 -8.10 -9.09 10.51
C GLY A 47 -7.10 -8.15 11.17
N SER A 48 -6.92 -8.32 12.48
CA SER A 48 -6.01 -7.51 13.28
C SER A 48 -4.54 -7.84 12.97
N LEU A 49 -3.75 -6.79 12.77
CA LEU A 49 -2.31 -6.91 12.54
C LEU A 49 -1.58 -6.91 13.89
N LEU A 50 -1.68 -8.01 14.64
CA LEU A 50 -1.19 -8.12 16.01
C LEU A 50 0.28 -7.71 16.20
N PRO A 51 1.22 -8.05 15.31
CA PRO A 51 2.61 -7.57 15.45
C PRO A 51 2.71 -6.05 15.48
N ASN A 52 1.90 -5.33 14.71
CA ASN A 52 1.88 -3.87 14.69
C ASN A 52 1.26 -3.29 15.96
N HIS A 53 0.20 -3.91 16.48
CA HIS A 53 -0.37 -3.54 17.78
C HIS A 53 0.64 -3.68 18.91
N ASN A 54 1.39 -4.78 18.95
CA ASN A 54 2.39 -5.02 19.99
C ASN A 54 3.53 -4.00 19.91
N MET A 55 4.06 -3.76 18.71
CA MET A 55 5.11 -2.74 18.52
C MET A 55 4.64 -1.35 18.92
N LEU A 56 3.41 -0.98 18.56
CA LEU A 56 2.83 0.31 18.93
C LEU A 56 2.70 0.44 20.45
N LYS A 57 2.19 -0.58 21.14
CA LYS A 57 2.07 -0.59 22.59
C LYS A 57 3.41 -0.41 23.30
N GLU A 58 4.47 -1.03 22.78
CA GLU A 58 5.81 -0.97 23.33
C GLU A 58 6.58 0.32 22.94
N SER A 59 6.13 1.01 21.90
CA SER A 59 6.84 2.18 21.35
C SER A 59 6.80 3.42 22.23
N GLY A 60 5.76 3.55 23.07
CA GLY A 60 5.49 4.76 23.86
C GLY A 60 4.97 5.93 23.02
N LEU A 61 4.62 5.73 21.75
CA LEU A 61 4.08 6.76 20.87
C LEU A 61 2.63 7.08 21.24
N THR A 62 2.24 8.31 20.96
CA THR A 62 0.87 8.82 21.14
C THR A 62 0.09 8.66 19.84
N ILE A 63 -1.14 8.22 19.93
CA ILE A 63 -2.06 8.13 18.79
C ILE A 63 -2.74 9.50 18.62
N LEU A 64 -2.53 10.13 17.47
CA LEU A 64 -3.17 11.41 17.13
C LEU A 64 -4.56 11.23 16.53
N GLY A 65 -4.80 10.12 15.84
CA GLY A 65 -6.07 9.83 15.20
C GLY A 65 -5.99 8.59 14.33
N GLU A 66 -7.08 8.37 13.62
CA GLU A 66 -7.20 7.23 12.71
C GLU A 66 -7.77 7.62 11.36
N THR A 67 -7.46 6.82 10.35
CA THR A 67 -8.10 6.92 9.04
C THR A 67 -8.39 5.52 8.51
N LYS A 68 -9.47 5.41 7.77
CA LYS A 68 -9.90 4.19 7.09
C LYS A 68 -9.73 4.37 5.60
N LEU A 69 -9.01 3.46 4.96
CA LEU A 69 -8.78 3.48 3.55
C LEU A 69 -9.40 2.25 2.90
N ARG A 70 -10.24 2.47 1.88
CA ARG A 70 -10.69 1.37 1.03
C ARG A 70 -9.53 0.91 0.16
N ILE A 71 -9.24 -0.37 0.21
CA ILE A 71 -8.19 -0.98 -0.62
C ILE A 71 -8.78 -1.34 -1.97
N GLU A 72 -8.26 -0.72 -3.00
CA GLU A 72 -8.62 -0.96 -4.39
C GLU A 72 -7.38 -1.45 -5.14
N HIS A 73 -7.54 -2.57 -5.84
CA HIS A 73 -6.49 -3.17 -6.65
C HIS A 73 -6.76 -2.95 -8.13
N ASN A 74 -5.73 -2.59 -8.87
CA ASN A 74 -5.82 -2.34 -10.30
C ASN A 74 -4.74 -3.14 -11.03
N LEU A 75 -5.07 -3.66 -12.19
CA LEU A 75 -4.09 -4.29 -13.09
C LEU A 75 -3.44 -3.20 -13.92
N VAL A 76 -2.12 -3.06 -13.80
CA VAL A 76 -1.36 -2.01 -14.47
C VAL A 76 -0.18 -2.59 -15.25
N ALA A 77 0.17 -1.93 -16.35
CA ALA A 77 1.29 -2.32 -17.20
C ALA A 77 1.90 -1.09 -17.89
N LEU A 78 3.02 -1.28 -18.57
CA LEU A 78 3.53 -0.26 -19.47
C LEU A 78 2.48 0.11 -20.52
N PRO A 79 2.38 1.41 -20.89
CA PRO A 79 1.37 1.88 -21.84
C PRO A 79 1.41 1.17 -23.20
N GLY A 80 0.25 1.09 -23.84
CA GLY A 80 0.10 0.54 -25.19
C GLY A 80 -0.12 -0.97 -25.24
N GLN A 81 -0.35 -1.63 -24.10
CA GLN A 81 -0.62 -3.06 -24.02
C GLN A 81 -2.10 -3.34 -23.71
N LYS A 82 -2.55 -4.52 -24.08
CA LYS A 82 -3.85 -5.10 -23.70
C LYS A 82 -3.63 -6.24 -22.71
N ILE A 83 -4.68 -6.66 -22.01
CA ILE A 83 -4.61 -7.82 -21.10
C ILE A 83 -4.11 -9.08 -21.84
N SER A 84 -4.49 -9.24 -23.11
CA SER A 84 -4.03 -10.35 -23.95
C SER A 84 -2.51 -10.37 -24.21
N ASP A 85 -1.84 -9.24 -24.05
CA ASP A 85 -0.38 -9.12 -24.23
C ASP A 85 0.39 -9.50 -22.96
N ILE A 86 -0.30 -9.64 -21.85
CA ILE A 86 0.30 -9.91 -20.53
C ILE A 86 0.37 -11.41 -20.28
N THR A 87 1.52 -11.87 -19.82
CA THR A 87 1.77 -13.28 -19.46
C THR A 87 2.00 -13.48 -17.96
N GLU A 88 2.49 -12.48 -17.26
CA GLU A 88 2.77 -12.55 -15.83
C GLU A 88 2.20 -11.34 -15.10
N VAL A 89 1.68 -11.57 -13.91
CA VAL A 89 1.15 -10.55 -13.00
C VAL A 89 1.90 -10.62 -11.67
N LEU A 90 2.63 -9.57 -11.35
CA LEU A 90 3.45 -9.47 -10.14
C LEU A 90 2.74 -8.66 -9.07
N SER A 91 2.66 -9.19 -7.87
CA SER A 91 2.22 -8.43 -6.70
C SER A 91 2.52 -9.18 -5.40
N HIS A 92 2.26 -8.52 -4.27
CA HIS A 92 2.29 -9.17 -2.97
C HIS A 92 1.28 -10.33 -2.93
N PRO A 93 1.62 -11.47 -2.30
CA PRO A 93 0.73 -12.65 -2.24
C PRO A 93 -0.70 -12.34 -1.78
N MET A 94 -0.86 -11.45 -0.79
CA MET A 94 -2.17 -11.03 -0.31
C MET A 94 -2.99 -10.34 -1.40
N ALA A 95 -2.38 -9.46 -2.20
CA ALA A 95 -3.07 -8.77 -3.29
C ALA A 95 -3.45 -9.74 -4.41
N LEU A 96 -2.59 -10.70 -4.75
CA LEU A 96 -2.89 -11.76 -5.71
C LEU A 96 -4.08 -12.60 -5.26
N MET A 97 -4.11 -13.01 -4.00
CA MET A 97 -5.21 -13.76 -3.41
C MET A 97 -6.52 -12.97 -3.44
N GLN A 98 -6.48 -11.70 -3.10
CA GLN A 98 -7.64 -10.80 -3.12
C GLN A 98 -8.19 -10.54 -4.53
N CYS A 99 -7.42 -10.82 -5.57
CA CYS A 99 -7.79 -10.68 -6.98
C CYS A 99 -7.99 -12.02 -7.70
N GLU A 100 -8.08 -13.11 -6.98
CA GLU A 100 -8.14 -14.48 -7.55
C GLU A 100 -9.29 -14.65 -8.54
N ASP A 101 -10.48 -14.15 -8.24
CA ASP A 101 -11.64 -14.27 -9.12
C ASP A 101 -11.42 -13.55 -10.47
N PHE A 102 -10.78 -12.41 -10.45
CA PHE A 102 -10.42 -11.72 -11.70
C PHE A 102 -9.35 -12.49 -12.47
N LEU A 103 -8.28 -12.90 -11.81
CA LEU A 103 -7.18 -13.62 -12.46
C LEU A 103 -7.61 -14.96 -13.04
N SER A 104 -8.57 -15.65 -12.42
CA SER A 104 -9.11 -16.92 -12.92
C SER A 104 -9.84 -16.81 -14.26
N GLN A 105 -10.32 -15.61 -14.62
CA GLN A 105 -10.97 -15.35 -15.92
C GLN A 105 -9.96 -15.24 -17.07
N TYR A 106 -8.67 -15.11 -16.76
CA TYR A 106 -7.60 -14.95 -17.75
C TYR A 106 -6.52 -16.05 -17.56
N PRO A 107 -6.73 -17.25 -18.11
CA PRO A 107 -5.81 -18.38 -17.91
C PRO A 107 -4.38 -18.15 -18.41
N ASN A 108 -4.18 -17.18 -19.29
CA ASN A 108 -2.88 -16.77 -19.80
C ASN A 108 -2.06 -15.94 -18.79
N LEU A 109 -2.70 -15.41 -17.76
CA LEU A 109 -2.03 -14.62 -16.73
C LEU A 109 -1.48 -15.54 -15.64
N LYS A 110 -0.16 -15.58 -15.51
CA LYS A 110 0.53 -16.29 -14.44
C LYS A 110 0.78 -15.34 -13.28
N ALA A 111 0.22 -15.64 -12.11
CA ALA A 111 0.50 -14.89 -10.88
C ALA A 111 1.94 -15.19 -10.40
N VAL A 112 2.70 -14.14 -10.13
CA VAL A 112 4.07 -14.20 -9.62
C VAL A 112 4.14 -13.39 -8.34
N GLU A 113 4.50 -14.04 -7.24
CA GLU A 113 4.63 -13.39 -5.94
C GLU A 113 5.84 -12.46 -5.90
N ALA A 114 5.65 -11.30 -5.31
CA ALA A 114 6.66 -10.28 -5.06
C ALA A 114 6.48 -9.70 -3.65
N ASP A 115 7.48 -9.03 -3.14
CA ASP A 115 7.49 -8.56 -1.75
C ASP A 115 6.50 -7.41 -1.50
N ASP A 116 6.22 -6.60 -2.53
CA ASP A 116 5.39 -5.40 -2.39
C ASP A 116 4.64 -5.06 -3.69
N THR A 117 3.45 -4.49 -3.57
CA THR A 117 2.61 -4.09 -4.71
C THR A 117 3.20 -2.92 -5.48
N ALA A 118 3.55 -1.84 -4.78
CA ALA A 118 4.10 -0.64 -5.40
C ALA A 118 5.51 -0.88 -5.96
N ALA A 119 6.33 -1.68 -5.28
CA ALA A 119 7.66 -2.08 -5.75
C ALA A 119 7.58 -2.90 -7.04
N SER A 120 6.58 -3.74 -7.20
CA SER A 120 6.34 -4.49 -8.46
C SER A 120 6.04 -3.55 -9.61
N ALA A 121 5.17 -2.56 -9.40
CA ALA A 121 4.86 -1.54 -10.39
C ALA A 121 6.10 -0.70 -10.76
N LYS A 122 6.86 -0.27 -9.77
CA LYS A 122 8.12 0.47 -9.93
C LYS A 122 9.12 -0.31 -10.79
N MET A 123 9.32 -1.59 -10.50
CA MET A 123 10.25 -2.44 -11.24
C MET A 123 9.86 -2.55 -12.72
N ILE A 124 8.59 -2.77 -13.04
CA ILE A 124 8.10 -2.83 -14.42
C ILE A 124 8.35 -1.51 -15.14
N ALA A 125 8.08 -0.38 -14.51
CA ALA A 125 8.27 0.94 -15.08
C ALA A 125 9.75 1.27 -15.32
N GLU A 126 10.61 1.06 -14.32
CA GLU A 126 12.03 1.39 -14.41
C GLU A 126 12.80 0.48 -15.37
N GLN A 127 12.45 -0.80 -15.43
CA GLN A 127 13.09 -1.77 -16.31
C GLN A 127 12.47 -1.83 -17.73
N GLY A 128 11.36 -1.14 -17.94
CA GLY A 128 10.68 -1.14 -19.24
C GLY A 128 10.19 -2.51 -19.69
N ILE A 129 9.65 -3.31 -18.76
CA ILE A 129 9.31 -4.72 -19.03
C ILE A 129 7.95 -4.82 -19.70
N MET A 130 7.92 -5.21 -20.98
CA MET A 130 6.71 -5.55 -21.72
C MET A 130 6.24 -6.96 -21.41
N GLY A 131 4.93 -7.20 -21.52
CA GLY A 131 4.33 -8.52 -21.28
C GLY A 131 4.13 -8.88 -19.82
N LYS A 132 4.49 -8.00 -18.88
CA LYS A 132 4.26 -8.14 -17.46
C LYS A 132 3.37 -7.02 -16.95
N ALA A 133 2.49 -7.37 -16.02
CA ALA A 133 1.65 -6.43 -15.28
C ALA A 133 1.92 -6.52 -13.79
N ALA A 134 1.48 -5.50 -13.06
CA ALA A 134 1.45 -5.51 -11.61
C ALA A 134 0.03 -5.25 -11.11
N ILE A 135 -0.25 -5.61 -9.87
CA ILE A 135 -1.45 -5.20 -9.16
C ILE A 135 -1.03 -4.15 -8.14
N CYS A 136 -1.58 -2.95 -8.26
CA CYS A 136 -1.25 -1.84 -7.35
C CYS A 136 -2.40 -0.82 -7.26
N SER A 137 -2.21 0.23 -6.46
CA SER A 137 -3.12 1.36 -6.35
C SER A 137 -3.08 2.26 -7.59
N LYS A 138 -4.13 3.06 -7.80
CA LYS A 138 -4.13 4.12 -8.82
C LYS A 138 -2.99 5.11 -8.63
N LEU A 139 -2.70 5.48 -7.38
CA LEU A 139 -1.60 6.39 -7.08
C LEU A 139 -0.25 5.83 -7.53
N ALA A 140 0.02 4.56 -7.27
CA ALA A 140 1.26 3.92 -7.75
C ALA A 140 1.35 3.91 -9.28
N ALA A 141 0.24 3.63 -9.97
CA ALA A 141 0.17 3.67 -11.41
C ALA A 141 0.52 5.07 -11.96
N GLU A 142 -0.04 6.12 -11.37
CA GLU A 142 0.25 7.52 -11.74
C GLU A 142 1.71 7.89 -11.49
N ILE A 143 2.25 7.57 -10.32
CA ILE A 143 3.64 7.88 -9.95
C ILE A 143 4.63 7.26 -10.92
N TYR A 144 4.39 6.02 -11.35
CA TYR A 144 5.30 5.27 -12.22
C TYR A 144 4.95 5.35 -13.71
N GLY A 145 3.93 6.12 -14.08
CA GLY A 145 3.52 6.31 -15.48
C GLY A 145 3.02 5.04 -16.15
N LEU A 146 2.34 4.17 -15.39
CA LEU A 146 1.75 2.92 -15.88
C LEU A 146 0.29 3.13 -16.29
N GLU A 147 -0.15 2.37 -17.27
CA GLU A 147 -1.52 2.34 -17.74
C GLU A 147 -2.34 1.33 -16.93
N ILE A 148 -3.53 1.73 -16.51
CA ILE A 148 -4.49 0.84 -15.86
C ILE A 148 -5.24 0.04 -16.93
N LEU A 149 -5.02 -1.28 -16.96
CA LEU A 149 -5.70 -2.19 -17.88
C LEU A 149 -7.07 -2.66 -17.36
N ALA A 150 -7.22 -2.75 -16.04
CA ALA A 150 -8.47 -3.06 -15.36
C ALA A 150 -8.49 -2.43 -13.97
N GLU A 151 -9.60 -1.76 -13.65
CA GLU A 151 -9.81 -1.11 -12.36
C GLU A 151 -10.60 -2.01 -11.40
N GLY A 152 -10.30 -1.87 -10.10
CA GLY A 152 -11.11 -2.48 -9.04
C GLY A 152 -11.26 -3.99 -9.21
N ILE A 153 -10.15 -4.69 -9.43
CA ILE A 153 -10.15 -6.14 -9.72
C ILE A 153 -10.22 -7.02 -8.47
N GLU A 154 -10.19 -6.43 -7.27
CA GLU A 154 -10.37 -7.17 -6.02
C GLU A 154 -11.77 -7.80 -5.96
N THR A 155 -11.84 -9.05 -5.50
CA THR A 155 -13.09 -9.81 -5.37
C THR A 155 -14.02 -9.17 -4.34
N ASN A 156 -13.50 -8.83 -3.17
CA ASN A 156 -14.28 -8.24 -2.09
C ASN A 156 -14.15 -6.70 -2.11
N LYS A 157 -15.25 -6.02 -2.46
CA LYS A 157 -15.32 -4.55 -2.51
C LYS A 157 -15.35 -3.87 -1.13
N ARG A 158 -15.54 -4.62 -0.05
CA ARG A 158 -15.50 -4.15 1.33
C ARG A 158 -14.14 -4.42 1.98
N ASN A 159 -13.08 -4.20 1.23
CA ASN A 159 -11.70 -4.32 1.72
C ASN A 159 -11.23 -2.96 2.23
N PHE A 160 -11.17 -2.81 3.55
CA PHE A 160 -10.72 -1.58 4.22
C PHE A 160 -9.53 -1.88 5.13
N THR A 161 -8.57 -0.98 5.15
CA THR A 161 -7.48 -0.98 6.13
C THR A 161 -7.63 0.22 7.05
N ARG A 162 -7.50 -0.01 8.33
CA ARG A 162 -7.49 1.02 9.37
C ARG A 162 -6.06 1.35 9.73
N PHE A 163 -5.74 2.65 9.68
CA PHE A 163 -4.43 3.19 10.01
C PHE A 163 -4.54 4.08 11.24
N LEU A 164 -3.54 4.00 12.10
CA LEU A 164 -3.34 4.98 13.15
C LEU A 164 -2.24 5.96 12.74
N ILE A 165 -2.46 7.23 13.04
CA ILE A 165 -1.43 8.26 12.95
C ILE A 165 -0.85 8.44 14.33
N VAL A 166 0.47 8.31 14.42
CA VAL A 166 1.20 8.28 15.69
C VAL A 166 2.34 9.30 15.70
N ALA A 167 2.66 9.79 16.87
CA ALA A 167 3.74 10.75 17.10
C ALA A 167 4.46 10.45 18.40
N ASP A 168 5.67 11.00 18.52
CA ASP A 168 6.33 11.13 19.82
C ASP A 168 5.43 11.95 20.76
N PRO A 169 5.32 11.59 22.05
CA PRO A 169 4.45 12.32 22.99
C PRO A 169 4.69 13.83 23.03
N TRP A 170 5.93 14.26 22.89
CA TRP A 170 6.27 15.68 22.86
C TRP A 170 5.71 16.39 21.63
N THR A 171 5.87 15.79 20.46
CA THR A 171 5.33 16.34 19.20
C THR A 171 3.81 16.24 19.14
N ALA A 172 3.22 15.23 19.78
CA ALA A 172 1.78 15.06 19.84
C ALA A 172 1.05 16.25 20.50
N GLU A 173 1.69 16.96 21.41
CA GLU A 173 1.09 18.15 22.06
C GLU A 173 0.77 19.26 21.05
N ASP A 174 1.46 19.34 19.93
CA ASP A 174 1.21 20.33 18.88
C ASP A 174 -0.06 20.00 18.04
N TYR A 175 -0.58 18.77 18.14
CA TYR A 175 -1.70 18.26 17.35
C TYR A 175 -2.96 17.96 18.18
N LEU A 176 -2.86 17.99 19.51
CA LEU A 176 -3.96 17.72 20.46
C LEU A 176 -4.46 19.01 21.11
#